data_2bedea90b71b5cc096f7866b8dd88c6f
#
_entry.id   2bedea90b71b5cc096f7866b8dd88c6f
#
_cell.length_a   1.000
_cell.length_b   1.000
_cell.length_c   1.000
_cell.angle_alpha   90.00
_cell.angle_beta   90.00
_cell.angle_gamma   90.00
#
_symmetry.space_group_name_H-M   'P 1'
#
loop_
_entity.id
_entity.type
_entity.pdbx_description
1 polymer ?
#
loop_
_entity_poly.entity_id
_entity_poly.type
_entity_poly.pdbx_seq_one_letter_code
_entity_poly.pdbx_strand_id
1 'polypeptide(L)'
;MKIKTKLTKIGRNPLKQKGFINPGTYKGSTMIFNSYKDYLNDIKNADDRRTFYGINQNPFHKQLEDSISELYHCNDTVLSPSGLASIIIPFFAILKSG
;
A
#
# COMPACT_ATOMS: atom_id res chain seq x y z
N MET A 1 -2.56 -21.58 9.25
CA MET A 1 -3.67 -20.89 10.00
C MET A 1 -4.93 -20.93 9.13
N LYS A 2 -6.10 -21.19 9.73
CA LYS A 2 -7.36 -21.20 8.95
C LYS A 2 -7.65 -19.80 8.40
N ILE A 3 -8.23 -19.71 7.20
CA ILE A 3 -8.50 -18.44 6.50
C ILE A 3 -9.32 -17.45 7.36
N LYS A 4 -10.32 -17.94 8.10
CA LYS A 4 -11.12 -17.12 9.02
C LYS A 4 -10.26 -16.43 10.10
N THR A 5 -9.29 -17.14 10.68
CA THR A 5 -8.38 -16.59 11.68
C THR A 5 -7.40 -15.60 11.04
N LYS A 6 -6.98 -15.85 9.80
CA LYS A 6 -6.13 -14.96 9.03
C LYS A 6 -6.81 -13.62 8.79
N LEU A 7 -8.07 -13.63 8.34
CA LEU A 7 -8.87 -12.42 8.11
C LEU A 7 -9.04 -11.54 9.36
N THR A 8 -9.05 -12.12 10.55
CA THR A 8 -9.17 -11.35 11.79
C THR A 8 -7.86 -10.74 12.28
N LYS A 9 -6.72 -11.19 11.78
CA LYS A 9 -5.37 -10.77 12.22
C LYS A 9 -4.61 -9.95 11.19
N ILE A 10 -4.91 -10.18 9.91
CA ILE A 10 -4.22 -9.54 8.80
C ILE A 10 -4.37 -8.01 8.88
N GLY A 11 -3.34 -7.28 8.52
CA GLY A 11 -3.32 -5.83 8.59
C GLY A 11 -3.24 -5.23 10.01
N ARG A 12 -3.14 -6.05 11.06
CA ARG A 12 -3.03 -5.60 12.46
C ARG A 12 -1.62 -5.78 12.98
N ASN A 13 -1.02 -4.71 13.48
CA ASN A 13 0.27 -4.75 14.16
C ASN A 13 0.26 -3.84 15.39
N PRO A 14 -0.31 -4.31 16.53
CA PRO A 14 -0.46 -3.49 17.72
C PRO A 14 0.86 -2.86 18.21
N LEU A 15 1.98 -3.58 18.10
CA LEU A 15 3.28 -3.07 18.54
C LEU A 15 3.73 -1.85 17.74
N LYS A 16 3.46 -1.82 16.43
CA LYS A 16 3.73 -0.64 15.58
C LYS A 16 2.65 0.45 15.69
N GLN A 17 1.52 0.13 16.29
CA GLN A 17 0.34 0.99 16.43
C GLN A 17 0.15 1.48 17.86
N LYS A 18 1.24 1.66 18.63
CA LYS A 18 1.23 2.13 20.02
C LYS A 18 0.30 1.31 20.94
N GLY A 19 0.15 0.01 20.68
CA GLY A 19 -0.72 -0.90 21.42
C GLY A 19 -2.18 -0.98 20.93
N PHE A 20 -2.60 -0.10 20.02
CA PHE A 20 -3.95 -0.20 19.45
C PHE A 20 -4.06 -1.37 18.46
N ILE A 21 -5.20 -2.07 18.51
CA ILE A 21 -5.43 -3.24 17.63
C ILE A 21 -5.58 -2.81 16.17
N ASN A 22 -6.30 -1.70 15.93
CA ASN A 22 -6.52 -1.17 14.60
C ASN A 22 -5.55 -0.01 14.31
N PRO A 23 -5.14 0.19 13.05
CA PRO A 23 -4.34 1.33 12.66
C PRO A 23 -5.09 2.64 12.90
N GLY A 24 -4.35 3.70 13.23
CA GLY A 24 -4.91 5.05 13.38
C GLY A 24 -5.35 5.63 12.04
N THR A 25 -6.15 6.69 12.08
CA THR A 25 -6.54 7.44 10.88
C THR A 25 -5.56 8.60 10.66
N TYR A 26 -4.97 8.69 9.47
CA TYR A 26 -4.15 9.83 9.06
C TYR A 26 -4.95 10.74 8.14
N LYS A 27 -4.99 12.03 8.47
CA LYS A 27 -5.69 13.05 7.67
C LYS A 27 -4.66 14.06 7.19
N GLY A 28 -4.45 14.12 5.90
CA GLY A 28 -3.51 15.03 5.25
C GLY A 28 -2.75 14.38 4.13
N SER A 29 -2.23 15.21 3.23
CA SER A 29 -1.45 14.76 2.07
C SER A 29 0.03 15.11 2.19
N THR A 30 0.36 16.14 2.98
CA THR A 30 1.75 16.59 3.13
C THR A 30 2.53 15.67 4.05
N MET A 31 3.70 15.25 3.60
CA MET A 31 4.67 14.46 4.34
C MET A 31 5.86 15.33 4.70
N ILE A 32 6.37 15.16 5.92
CA ILE A 32 7.58 15.84 6.39
C ILE A 32 8.70 14.80 6.53
N PHE A 33 9.87 15.15 6.03
CA PHE A 33 11.08 14.34 6.09
C PHE A 33 12.06 14.94 7.11
N ASN A 34 12.82 14.11 7.81
CA ASN A 34 13.79 14.57 8.80
C ASN A 34 14.92 15.39 8.18
N SER A 35 15.25 15.13 6.91
CA SER A 35 16.28 15.85 6.17
C SER A 35 15.99 15.84 4.66
N TYR A 36 16.60 16.79 3.93
CA TYR A 36 16.59 16.81 2.48
C TYR A 36 17.23 15.55 1.87
N LYS A 37 18.22 14.98 2.54
CA LYS A 37 18.85 13.74 2.13
C LYS A 37 17.88 12.56 2.19
N ASP A 38 17.06 12.48 3.24
CA ASP A 38 16.04 11.43 3.37
C ASP A 38 15.00 11.56 2.27
N TYR A 39 14.53 12.77 2.00
CA TYR A 39 13.62 13.06 0.90
C TYR A 39 14.18 12.61 -0.46
N LEU A 40 15.44 12.95 -0.76
CA LEU A 40 16.07 12.51 -2.01
C LEU A 40 16.25 10.99 -2.09
N ASN A 41 16.58 10.34 -0.98
CA ASN A 41 16.69 8.89 -0.95
C ASN A 41 15.33 8.22 -1.22
N ASP A 42 14.27 8.74 -0.65
CA ASP A 42 12.93 8.19 -0.85
C ASP A 42 12.44 8.39 -2.30
N ILE A 43 12.76 9.54 -2.93
CA ILE A 43 12.47 9.76 -4.36
C ILE A 43 13.28 8.80 -5.25
N LYS A 44 14.58 8.65 -4.99
CA LYS A 44 15.41 7.74 -5.79
C LYS A 44 15.00 6.28 -5.69
N ASN A 45 14.44 5.90 -4.55
CA ASN A 45 13.93 4.57 -4.29
C ASN A 45 12.39 4.49 -4.46
N ALA A 46 11.83 5.33 -5.33
CA ALA A 46 10.37 5.40 -5.56
C ALA A 46 9.76 4.05 -6.02
N ASP A 47 10.56 3.16 -6.60
CA ASP A 47 10.15 1.79 -6.92
C ASP A 47 9.83 0.96 -5.66
N ASP A 48 10.31 1.38 -4.50
CA ASP A 48 10.09 0.71 -3.21
C ASP A 48 8.76 1.11 -2.55
N ARG A 49 7.88 1.75 -3.31
CA ARG A 49 6.53 2.15 -2.91
C ARG A 49 6.50 2.90 -1.58
N ARG A 50 7.46 3.78 -1.34
CA ARG A 50 7.50 4.59 -0.12
C ARG A 50 6.55 5.76 -0.21
N THR A 51 5.94 6.08 0.92
CA THR A 51 5.03 7.20 1.03
C THR A 51 5.82 8.49 1.10
N PHE A 52 5.84 9.29 0.05
CA PHE A 52 6.41 10.65 0.05
C PHE A 52 5.36 11.75 -0.13
N TYR A 53 4.14 11.36 -0.44
CA TYR A 53 2.97 12.24 -0.46
C TYR A 53 1.71 11.40 -0.20
N GLY A 54 0.73 11.95 0.49
CA GLY A 54 -0.43 11.19 0.96
C GLY A 54 -1.29 10.53 -0.14
N ILE A 55 -1.20 11.01 -1.40
CA ILE A 55 -1.85 10.38 -2.56
C ILE A 55 -1.01 9.24 -3.15
N ASN A 56 0.30 9.27 -2.94
CA ASN A 56 1.25 8.33 -3.54
C ASN A 56 1.53 7.15 -2.63
N GLN A 57 0.54 6.44 -2.18
CA GLN A 57 0.62 5.37 -1.19
C GLN A 57 0.79 5.87 0.26
N ASN A 58 -0.31 6.05 0.93
CA ASN A 58 -0.26 6.12 2.39
C ASN A 58 -0.05 4.70 2.99
N PRO A 59 0.38 4.61 4.26
CA PRO A 59 0.64 3.33 4.91
C PRO A 59 -0.55 2.36 4.90
N PHE A 60 -1.78 2.87 4.81
CA PHE A 60 -2.99 2.02 4.78
C PHE A 60 -3.22 1.38 3.43
N HIS A 61 -2.94 2.09 2.33
CA HIS A 61 -3.01 1.50 0.99
C HIS A 61 -2.06 0.31 0.91
N LYS A 62 -0.81 0.51 1.31
CA LYS A 62 0.20 -0.54 1.34
C LYS A 62 -0.23 -1.71 2.23
N GLN A 63 -0.72 -1.43 3.42
CA GLN A 63 -1.18 -2.45 4.35
C GLN A 63 -2.36 -3.26 3.79
N LEU A 64 -3.28 -2.61 3.09
CA LEU A 64 -4.41 -3.29 2.42
C LEU A 64 -3.92 -4.15 1.25
N GLU A 65 -3.05 -3.61 0.40
CA GLU A 65 -2.45 -4.32 -0.73
C GLU A 65 -1.70 -5.56 -0.26
N ASP A 66 -0.85 -5.45 0.75
CA ASP A 66 -0.11 -6.56 1.34
C ASP A 66 -1.07 -7.61 1.95
N SER A 67 -2.14 -7.15 2.59
CA SER A 67 -3.15 -8.02 3.19
C SER A 67 -3.89 -8.86 2.13
N ILE A 68 -4.23 -8.22 1.01
CA ILE A 68 -4.88 -8.91 -0.11
C ILE A 68 -3.89 -9.87 -0.78
N SER A 69 -2.66 -9.45 -1.00
CA SER A 69 -1.61 -10.29 -1.59
C SER A 69 -1.37 -11.54 -0.75
N GLU A 70 -1.30 -11.40 0.57
CA GLU A 70 -1.18 -12.51 1.50
C GLU A 70 -2.39 -13.45 1.44
N LEU A 71 -3.60 -12.90 1.34
CA LEU A 71 -4.83 -13.66 1.32
C LEU A 71 -4.98 -14.52 0.06
N TYR A 72 -4.64 -13.92 -1.08
CA TYR A 72 -4.76 -14.55 -2.41
C TYR A 72 -3.50 -15.27 -2.86
N HIS A 73 -2.43 -15.25 -2.05
CA HIS A 73 -1.13 -15.85 -2.38
C HIS A 73 -0.55 -15.32 -3.70
N CYS A 74 -0.74 -14.05 -3.99
CA CYS A 74 -0.13 -13.36 -5.13
C CYS A 74 1.09 -12.55 -4.72
N ASN A 75 1.95 -12.23 -5.70
CA ASN A 75 3.18 -11.51 -5.44
C ASN A 75 2.90 -10.07 -5.01
N ASP A 76 1.88 -9.45 -5.60
CA ASP A 76 1.56 -8.06 -5.36
C ASP A 76 0.10 -7.76 -5.67
N THR A 77 -0.42 -6.69 -5.07
CA THR A 77 -1.76 -6.16 -5.29
C THR A 77 -1.65 -4.66 -5.51
N VAL A 78 -2.42 -4.13 -6.43
CA VAL A 78 -2.51 -2.69 -6.71
C VAL A 78 -3.96 -2.25 -6.57
N LEU A 79 -4.19 -1.23 -5.75
CA LEU A 79 -5.50 -0.61 -5.63
C LEU A 79 -5.77 0.29 -6.83
N SER A 80 -6.99 0.22 -7.35
CA SER A 80 -7.45 1.04 -8.47
C SER A 80 -8.67 1.87 -8.06
N PRO A 81 -8.92 3.03 -8.71
CA PRO A 81 -9.99 3.93 -8.31
C PRO A 81 -11.40 3.42 -8.66
N SER A 82 -11.51 2.39 -9.51
CA SER A 82 -12.80 1.81 -9.90
C SER A 82 -12.65 0.40 -10.46
N GLY A 83 -13.74 -0.36 -10.51
CA GLY A 83 -13.75 -1.68 -11.14
C GLY A 83 -13.37 -1.62 -12.62
N LEU A 84 -13.83 -0.60 -13.36
CA LEU A 84 -13.43 -0.40 -14.76
C LEU A 84 -11.92 -0.16 -14.89
N ALA A 85 -11.34 0.66 -14.02
CA ALA A 85 -9.90 0.91 -14.02
C ALA A 85 -9.11 -0.38 -13.72
N SER A 86 -9.60 -1.23 -12.81
CA SER A 86 -8.94 -2.51 -12.50
C SER A 86 -8.96 -3.50 -13.67
N ILE A 87 -9.88 -3.36 -14.60
CA ILE A 87 -9.89 -4.13 -15.85
C ILE A 87 -8.94 -3.51 -16.88
N ILE A 88 -8.98 -2.19 -17.06
CA ILE A 88 -8.25 -1.49 -18.13
C ILE A 88 -6.74 -1.43 -17.85
N ILE A 89 -6.34 -1.15 -16.60
CA ILE A 89 -4.91 -1.01 -16.23
C ILE A 89 -4.07 -2.23 -16.63
N PRO A 90 -4.46 -3.48 -16.35
CA PRO A 90 -3.72 -4.66 -16.80
C PRO A 90 -3.60 -4.75 -18.33
N PHE A 91 -4.64 -4.38 -19.07
CA PHE A 91 -4.57 -4.36 -20.54
C PHE A 91 -3.51 -3.39 -21.03
N PHE A 92 -3.45 -2.16 -20.49
CA PHE A 92 -2.40 -1.21 -20.85
C PHE A 92 -1.00 -1.69 -20.49
N ALA A 93 -0.86 -2.45 -19.41
CA ALA A 93 0.43 -3.00 -19.01
C ALA A 93 0.92 -4.13 -19.91
N ILE A 94 0.01 -4.91 -20.53
CA ILE A 94 0.33 -6.13 -21.26
C ILE A 94 0.27 -5.92 -22.78
N LEU A 95 -0.72 -5.15 -23.25
CA LEU A 95 -0.93 -4.94 -24.68
C LEU A 95 0.12 -3.98 -25.24
N LYS A 96 0.66 -4.34 -26.38
CA LYS A 96 1.53 -3.47 -27.18
C LYS A 96 0.70 -2.84 -28.29
N SER A 97 1.09 -1.64 -28.68
CA SER A 97 0.57 -1.01 -29.91
C SER A 97 0.84 -1.93 -31.09
N GLY A 98 -0.19 -2.29 -31.82
CA GLY A 98 -0.11 -3.11 -33.01
C GLY A 98 0.47 -2.38 -34.21
#